data_5e01514e24861557c03ed1a068b9f2dd
#
_entry.id   5e01514e24861557c03ed1a068b9f2dd
#
_cell.length_a   1.000
_cell.length_b   1.000
_cell.length_c   1.000
_cell.angle_alpha   90.00
_cell.angle_beta   90.00
_cell.angle_gamma   90.00
#
_symmetry.space_group_name_H-M   'P 1'
#
loop_
_entity.id
_entity.type
_entity.pdbx_description
1 polymer ?
#
loop_
_entity_poly.entity_id
_entity_poly.type
_entity_poly.pdbx_seq_one_letter_code
_entity_poly.pdbx_strand_id
1 'polypeptide(L)'
;PYATHLPAYAASAYYHGKLPDEWPDLETLLAEVEAFAGNEYLAALFKGDTLDAIEKQRVAAKLARYTGLSESYILRSDLRIYAIRFIKELLRDEGLSVGLLDGRYTQDELDDVAEFPDGDPFSAKTGPIYVSTFQSYLRNDLGVDLLERYVGQSGEANQNWKRPSNRTSAFAGYVDVTGQLAQGTKDNEALRVFSAGGYHDLTTSYFATEYMLQHSGIDPERVIIKNYDGGHMMYLYQPSLEALSDDIVEFINEG
;
A
#
# COMPACT_ATOMS: atom_id res chain seq x y z
N PRO A 1 -2.89 10.91 -2.86
CA PRO A 1 -2.08 9.70 -2.72
C PRO A 1 -0.72 9.96 -2.06
N TYR A 2 -0.02 11.12 -2.29
CA TYR A 2 1.33 11.32 -1.74
C TYR A 2 1.37 11.28 -0.20
N ALA A 3 0.50 12.03 0.46
CA ALA A 3 0.44 12.06 1.92
C ALA A 3 0.00 10.70 2.50
N THR A 4 -0.98 10.05 1.89
CA THR A 4 -1.51 8.78 2.40
C THR A 4 -0.59 7.58 2.19
N HIS A 5 0.42 7.68 1.30
CA HIS A 5 1.43 6.62 1.11
C HIS A 5 2.67 6.83 1.97
N LEU A 6 2.86 8.02 2.53
CA LEU A 6 4.07 8.35 3.28
C LEU A 6 4.36 7.38 4.45
N PRO A 7 3.37 6.96 5.27
CA PRO A 7 3.63 6.00 6.33
C PRO A 7 4.15 4.64 5.82
N ALA A 8 3.62 4.14 4.70
CA ALA A 8 4.11 2.89 4.11
C ALA A 8 5.52 3.03 3.51
N TYR A 9 5.89 4.21 2.99
CA TYR A 9 7.27 4.49 2.60
C TYR A 9 8.20 4.47 3.81
N ALA A 10 7.78 5.11 4.91
CA ALA A 10 8.56 5.13 6.15
C ALA A 10 8.73 3.72 6.73
N ALA A 11 7.69 2.91 6.75
CA ALA A 11 7.77 1.51 7.18
C ALA A 11 8.80 0.72 6.36
N SER A 12 8.74 0.85 5.03
CA SER A 12 9.67 0.16 4.13
C SER A 12 11.10 0.66 4.29
N ALA A 13 11.31 1.97 4.41
CA ALA A 13 12.62 2.55 4.65
C ALA A 13 13.20 2.14 6.01
N TYR A 14 12.36 2.07 7.06
CA TYR A 14 12.74 1.57 8.38
C TYR A 14 13.19 0.11 8.33
N TYR A 15 12.43 -0.75 7.65
CA TYR A 15 12.77 -2.16 7.46
C TYR A 15 14.15 -2.35 6.81
N HIS A 16 14.51 -1.52 5.85
CA HIS A 16 15.79 -1.57 5.14
C HIS A 16 16.91 -0.79 5.84
N GLY A 17 16.68 -0.24 7.03
CA GLY A 17 17.71 0.51 7.77
C GLY A 17 18.16 1.80 7.09
N LYS A 18 17.27 2.42 6.29
CA LYS A 18 17.58 3.67 5.54
C LYS A 18 17.24 4.94 6.31
N LEU A 19 16.66 4.80 7.50
CA LEU A 19 16.32 5.94 8.35
C LEU A 19 17.38 6.16 9.44
N PRO A 20 17.45 7.37 10.02
CA PRO A 20 18.22 7.61 11.24
C PRO A 20 17.78 6.69 12.37
N ASP A 21 18.72 6.31 13.26
CA ASP A 21 18.44 5.49 14.45
C ASP A 21 17.84 6.36 15.59
N GLU A 22 16.62 6.85 15.35
CA GLU A 22 15.92 7.78 16.24
C GLU A 22 14.64 7.18 16.84
N TRP A 23 14.08 6.14 16.21
CA TRP A 23 12.84 5.51 16.65
C TRP A 23 13.09 4.12 17.25
N PRO A 24 12.56 3.86 18.45
CA PRO A 24 12.77 2.58 19.12
C PRO A 24 12.06 1.41 18.42
N ASP A 25 10.97 1.71 17.74
CA ASP A 25 10.11 0.74 17.06
C ASP A 25 9.33 1.37 15.90
N LEU A 26 8.71 0.51 15.09
CA LEU A 26 7.92 0.92 13.94
C LEU A 26 6.67 1.72 14.34
N GLU A 27 6.00 1.35 15.42
CA GLU A 27 4.77 2.01 15.87
C GLU A 27 5.03 3.50 16.21
N THR A 28 6.10 3.76 16.95
CA THR A 28 6.52 5.13 17.28
C THR A 28 6.84 5.96 16.03
N LEU A 29 7.54 5.36 15.05
CA LEU A 29 7.81 6.01 13.76
C LEU A 29 6.51 6.33 13.04
N LEU A 30 5.61 5.35 12.88
CA LEU A 30 4.38 5.53 12.11
C LEU A 30 3.48 6.59 12.71
N ALA A 31 3.33 6.64 14.04
CA ALA A 31 2.54 7.68 14.70
C ALA A 31 3.06 9.10 14.39
N GLU A 32 4.40 9.30 14.37
CA GLU A 32 5.00 10.59 14.00
C GLU A 32 4.78 10.91 12.52
N VAL A 33 4.96 9.93 11.63
CA VAL A 33 4.84 10.10 10.19
C VAL A 33 3.38 10.37 9.79
N GLU A 34 2.41 9.68 10.37
CA GLU A 34 0.98 9.88 10.12
C GLU A 34 0.54 11.29 10.54
N ALA A 35 0.99 11.73 11.73
CA ALA A 35 0.73 13.10 12.18
C ALA A 35 1.33 14.15 11.22
N PHE A 36 2.54 13.93 10.73
CA PHE A 36 3.17 14.81 9.74
C PHE A 36 2.43 14.75 8.40
N ALA A 37 2.08 13.56 7.91
CA ALA A 37 1.39 13.36 6.64
C ALA A 37 0.02 14.05 6.61
N GLY A 38 -0.76 13.91 7.67
CA GLY A 38 -2.11 14.47 7.77
C GLY A 38 -2.16 16.00 8.01
N ASN A 39 -1.08 16.58 8.49
CA ASN A 39 -1.01 18.02 8.83
C ASN A 39 -0.08 18.79 7.90
N GLU A 40 1.22 18.80 8.20
CA GLU A 40 2.19 19.67 7.52
C GLU A 40 2.36 19.30 6.05
N TYR A 41 2.52 18.00 5.75
CA TYR A 41 2.77 17.57 4.37
C TYR A 41 1.56 17.77 3.47
N LEU A 42 0.36 17.44 3.94
CA LEU A 42 -0.88 17.68 3.19
C LEU A 42 -1.07 19.17 2.91
N ALA A 43 -0.83 20.02 3.92
CA ALA A 43 -0.93 21.47 3.76
C ALA A 43 0.10 22.02 2.76
N ALA A 44 1.34 21.53 2.78
CA ALA A 44 2.37 21.89 1.82
C ALA A 44 1.99 21.48 0.39
N LEU A 45 1.49 20.26 0.20
CA LEU A 45 1.01 19.80 -1.11
C LEU A 45 -0.17 20.63 -1.63
N PHE A 46 -1.06 21.08 -0.75
CA PHE A 46 -2.20 21.92 -1.13
C PHE A 46 -1.79 23.31 -1.61
N LYS A 47 -0.73 23.89 -1.04
CA LYS A 47 -0.17 25.19 -1.46
C LYS A 47 0.48 25.11 -2.86
N GLY A 48 1.03 23.97 -3.27
CA GLY A 48 1.68 23.79 -4.57
C GLY A 48 2.74 24.86 -4.85
N ASP A 49 2.67 25.53 -6.00
CA ASP A 49 3.64 26.52 -6.43
C ASP A 49 3.64 27.82 -5.56
N THR A 50 2.64 28.00 -4.71
CA THR A 50 2.60 29.14 -3.77
C THR A 50 3.29 28.83 -2.43
N LEU A 51 3.83 27.62 -2.25
CA LEU A 51 4.57 27.24 -1.05
C LEU A 51 5.87 28.05 -0.97
N ASP A 52 6.10 28.69 0.17
CA ASP A 52 7.32 29.43 0.43
C ASP A 52 8.56 28.51 0.35
N ALA A 53 9.66 29.03 -0.21
CA ALA A 53 10.87 28.25 -0.44
C ALA A 53 11.49 27.69 0.86
N ILE A 54 11.44 28.44 1.96
CA ILE A 54 11.95 27.99 3.27
C ILE A 54 11.05 26.88 3.82
N GLU A 55 9.75 27.04 3.70
CA GLU A 55 8.79 26.01 4.10
C GLU A 55 8.96 24.75 3.24
N LYS A 56 9.13 24.89 1.93
CA LYS A 56 9.40 23.78 1.01
C LYS A 56 10.66 22.99 1.41
N GLN A 57 11.73 23.70 1.74
CA GLN A 57 12.99 23.09 2.19
C GLN A 57 12.79 22.35 3.52
N ARG A 58 12.07 22.94 4.47
CA ARG A 58 11.77 22.31 5.77
C ARG A 58 10.95 21.02 5.60
N VAL A 59 9.95 21.03 4.74
CA VAL A 59 9.13 19.84 4.44
C VAL A 59 9.96 18.78 3.72
N ALA A 60 10.84 19.18 2.78
CA ALA A 60 11.73 18.26 2.08
C ALA A 60 12.70 17.54 3.04
N ALA A 61 13.27 18.26 4.00
CA ALA A 61 14.14 17.68 5.02
C ALA A 61 13.40 16.64 5.90
N LYS A 62 12.16 16.92 6.30
CA LYS A 62 11.33 15.96 7.03
C LYS A 62 10.99 14.73 6.18
N LEU A 63 10.63 14.93 4.91
CA LEU A 63 10.38 13.82 4.00
C LEU A 63 11.62 12.94 3.81
N ALA A 64 12.81 13.54 3.68
CA ALA A 64 14.08 12.80 3.60
C ALA A 64 14.31 11.94 4.86
N ARG A 65 14.08 12.52 6.04
CA ARG A 65 14.20 11.83 7.33
C ARG A 65 13.27 10.62 7.44
N TYR A 66 12.03 10.70 6.90
CA TYR A 66 11.05 9.62 6.98
C TYR A 66 11.10 8.61 5.82
N THR A 67 11.69 8.97 4.70
CA THR A 67 11.68 8.10 3.51
C THR A 67 13.04 7.50 3.18
N GLY A 68 14.12 8.00 3.79
CA GLY A 68 15.48 7.60 3.42
C GLY A 68 15.95 8.18 2.07
N LEU A 69 15.11 8.94 1.38
CA LEU A 69 15.46 9.57 0.10
C LEU A 69 16.24 10.86 0.33
N SER A 70 17.09 11.26 -0.63
CA SER A 70 17.82 12.51 -0.53
C SER A 70 16.90 13.74 -0.63
N GLU A 71 17.20 14.80 0.13
CA GLU A 71 16.47 16.08 0.02
C GLU A 71 16.48 16.62 -1.42
N SER A 72 17.59 16.46 -2.13
CA SER A 72 17.70 16.89 -3.51
C SER A 72 16.75 16.18 -4.45
N TYR A 73 16.52 14.87 -4.24
CA TYR A 73 15.53 14.11 -4.98
C TYR A 73 14.11 14.60 -4.67
N ILE A 74 13.78 14.79 -3.41
CA ILE A 74 12.46 15.24 -2.94
C ILE A 74 12.14 16.64 -3.48
N LEU A 75 13.10 17.57 -3.43
CA LEU A 75 12.93 18.93 -3.99
C LEU A 75 12.71 18.91 -5.51
N ARG A 76 13.46 18.08 -6.24
CA ARG A 76 13.29 17.92 -7.70
C ARG A 76 11.97 17.23 -8.05
N SER A 77 11.43 16.41 -7.15
CA SER A 77 10.11 15.79 -7.29
C SER A 77 8.97 16.73 -6.86
N ASP A 78 9.29 17.97 -6.48
CA ASP A 78 8.34 18.96 -5.99
C ASP A 78 7.51 18.43 -4.82
N LEU A 79 8.16 17.77 -3.88
CA LEU A 79 7.59 17.07 -2.71
C LEU A 79 6.64 15.91 -3.06
N ARG A 80 6.48 15.53 -4.33
CA ARG A 80 5.56 14.52 -4.83
C ARG A 80 6.28 13.22 -5.11
N ILE A 81 6.29 12.32 -4.13
CA ILE A 81 6.94 11.01 -4.24
C ILE A 81 5.92 10.00 -4.72
N TYR A 82 6.07 9.49 -5.94
CA TYR A 82 5.25 8.40 -6.49
C TYR A 82 5.76 7.05 -6.01
N ALA A 83 4.85 6.13 -5.67
CA ALA A 83 5.20 4.81 -5.20
C ALA A 83 6.16 4.07 -6.15
N ILE A 84 5.85 4.09 -7.45
CA ILE A 84 6.69 3.42 -8.47
C ILE A 84 8.12 4.01 -8.56
N ARG A 85 8.31 5.29 -8.22
CA ARG A 85 9.64 5.92 -8.16
C ARG A 85 10.31 5.67 -6.81
N PHE A 86 9.54 5.66 -5.72
CA PHE A 86 10.05 5.35 -4.40
C PHE A 86 10.69 3.96 -4.36
N ILE A 87 10.01 2.95 -4.90
CA ILE A 87 10.51 1.57 -4.91
C ILE A 87 11.81 1.41 -5.70
N LYS A 88 12.05 2.24 -6.70
CA LYS A 88 13.31 2.27 -7.47
C LYS A 88 14.39 3.08 -6.76
N GLU A 89 14.03 4.14 -6.04
CA GLU A 89 14.98 5.09 -5.49
C GLU A 89 15.53 4.69 -4.12
N LEU A 90 14.74 3.99 -3.29
CA LEU A 90 15.08 3.69 -1.89
C LEU A 90 16.42 2.96 -1.73
N LEU A 91 16.69 1.97 -2.57
CA LEU A 91 17.91 1.15 -2.54
C LEU A 91 18.76 1.30 -3.81
N ARG A 92 18.58 2.38 -4.54
CA ARG A 92 19.29 2.64 -5.81
C ARG A 92 20.81 2.54 -5.67
N ASP A 93 21.36 3.07 -4.59
CA ASP A 93 22.82 3.04 -4.33
C ASP A 93 23.35 1.62 -4.11
N GLU A 94 22.47 0.66 -3.86
CA GLU A 94 22.79 -0.77 -3.71
C GLU A 94 22.52 -1.57 -4.99
N GLY A 95 22.04 -0.92 -6.07
CA GLY A 95 21.62 -1.61 -7.30
C GLY A 95 20.34 -2.40 -7.15
N LEU A 96 19.50 -2.09 -6.14
CA LEU A 96 18.30 -2.84 -5.81
C LEU A 96 17.04 -1.99 -5.99
N SER A 97 15.93 -2.65 -6.27
CA SER A 97 14.59 -2.09 -6.06
C SER A 97 13.83 -2.85 -4.98
N VAL A 98 12.84 -2.19 -4.36
CA VAL A 98 11.92 -2.82 -3.41
C VAL A 98 10.58 -3.14 -4.06
N GLY A 99 9.77 -4.02 -3.44
CA GLY A 99 8.48 -4.43 -3.97
C GLY A 99 7.40 -3.36 -3.83
N LEU A 100 6.55 -3.23 -4.84
CA LEU A 100 5.36 -2.40 -4.78
C LEU A 100 4.24 -3.06 -3.94
N LEU A 101 4.08 -4.37 -4.08
CA LEU A 101 3.12 -5.15 -3.29
C LEU A 101 3.61 -5.43 -1.86
N ASP A 102 4.92 -5.50 -1.65
CA ASP A 102 5.51 -5.62 -0.31
C ASP A 102 6.91 -4.98 -0.32
N GLY A 103 7.03 -3.81 0.28
CA GLY A 103 8.26 -3.02 0.32
C GLY A 103 9.46 -3.68 1.00
N ARG A 104 9.29 -4.86 1.61
CA ARG A 104 10.38 -5.64 2.22
C ARG A 104 11.12 -6.54 1.23
N TYR A 105 10.48 -6.87 0.10
CA TYR A 105 11.10 -7.68 -0.95
C TYR A 105 12.03 -6.84 -1.81
N THR A 106 13.13 -7.42 -2.24
CA THR A 106 14.14 -6.76 -3.08
C THR A 106 14.51 -7.61 -4.28
N GLN A 107 14.98 -6.97 -5.35
CA GLN A 107 15.61 -7.60 -6.50
C GLN A 107 16.75 -6.74 -7.05
N ASP A 108 17.73 -7.40 -7.70
CA ASP A 108 18.74 -6.72 -8.50
C ASP A 108 18.12 -6.09 -9.75
N GLU A 109 18.54 -4.90 -10.09
CA GLU A 109 18.09 -4.20 -11.28
C GLU A 109 19.05 -4.39 -12.45
N LEU A 110 18.50 -4.48 -13.66
CA LEU A 110 19.31 -4.55 -14.90
C LEU A 110 19.89 -3.17 -15.28
N ASP A 111 19.15 -2.10 -14.95
CA ASP A 111 19.54 -0.72 -15.18
C ASP A 111 19.31 0.11 -13.90
N ASP A 112 20.40 0.36 -13.17
CA ASP A 112 20.37 1.10 -11.91
C ASP A 112 19.91 2.55 -12.07
N VAL A 113 20.13 3.15 -13.26
CA VAL A 113 19.78 4.56 -13.53
C VAL A 113 18.39 4.73 -14.16
N ALA A 114 17.70 3.65 -14.48
CA ALA A 114 16.33 3.71 -14.99
C ALA A 114 15.40 4.45 -14.04
N GLU A 115 14.38 5.12 -14.59
CA GLU A 115 13.35 5.83 -13.81
C GLU A 115 12.40 4.86 -13.08
N PHE A 116 12.16 3.69 -13.67
CA PHE A 116 11.24 2.68 -13.17
C PHE A 116 11.97 1.37 -12.92
N PRO A 117 11.49 0.54 -11.98
CA PRO A 117 12.07 -0.79 -11.75
C PRO A 117 11.77 -1.73 -12.91
N ASP A 118 12.59 -2.76 -13.08
CA ASP A 118 12.40 -3.81 -14.08
C ASP A 118 11.14 -4.67 -13.84
N GLY A 119 10.66 -4.71 -12.60
CA GLY A 119 9.50 -5.47 -12.21
C GLY A 119 9.17 -5.30 -10.73
N ASP A 120 8.26 -6.12 -10.24
CA ASP A 120 7.95 -6.18 -8.81
C ASP A 120 8.57 -7.42 -8.18
N PRO A 121 9.55 -7.29 -7.27
CA PRO A 121 10.25 -8.41 -6.66
C PRO A 121 9.34 -9.36 -5.88
N PHE A 122 8.27 -8.86 -5.28
CA PHE A 122 7.28 -9.71 -4.62
C PHE A 122 6.60 -10.64 -5.63
N SER A 123 6.10 -10.09 -6.72
CA SER A 123 5.45 -10.86 -7.80
C SER A 123 6.43 -11.84 -8.47
N ALA A 124 7.68 -11.44 -8.66
CA ALA A 124 8.72 -12.29 -9.25
C ALA A 124 9.03 -13.51 -8.37
N LYS A 125 9.07 -13.34 -7.05
CA LYS A 125 9.35 -14.43 -6.09
C LYS A 125 8.15 -15.34 -5.83
N THR A 126 6.93 -14.78 -5.75
CA THR A 126 5.74 -15.53 -5.35
C THR A 126 4.96 -16.10 -6.53
N GLY A 127 4.89 -15.38 -7.65
CA GLY A 127 4.07 -15.74 -8.81
C GLY A 127 4.33 -17.13 -9.38
N PRO A 128 5.58 -17.52 -9.67
CA PRO A 128 5.89 -18.86 -10.18
C PRO A 128 5.46 -19.99 -9.24
N ILE A 129 5.61 -19.78 -7.93
CA ILE A 129 5.23 -20.75 -6.90
C ILE A 129 3.71 -20.94 -6.91
N TYR A 130 2.94 -19.86 -6.89
CA TYR A 130 1.48 -19.94 -6.94
C TYR A 130 0.98 -20.60 -8.21
N VAL A 131 1.50 -20.21 -9.38
CA VAL A 131 1.08 -20.79 -10.66
C VAL A 131 1.36 -22.29 -10.71
N SER A 132 2.56 -22.73 -10.30
CA SER A 132 2.93 -24.14 -10.34
C SER A 132 2.13 -24.98 -9.35
N THR A 133 1.97 -24.49 -8.12
CA THR A 133 1.24 -25.19 -7.07
C THR A 133 -0.25 -25.29 -7.43
N PHE A 134 -0.86 -24.21 -7.91
CA PHE A 134 -2.25 -24.21 -8.30
C PHE A 134 -2.53 -25.13 -9.49
N GLN A 135 -1.64 -25.16 -10.49
CA GLN A 135 -1.78 -26.11 -11.60
C GLN A 135 -1.65 -27.56 -11.14
N SER A 136 -0.72 -27.84 -10.20
CA SER A 136 -0.61 -29.16 -9.59
C SER A 136 -1.90 -29.55 -8.87
N TYR A 137 -2.44 -28.68 -8.05
CA TYR A 137 -3.70 -28.88 -7.33
C TYR A 137 -4.88 -29.13 -8.27
N LEU A 138 -5.04 -28.33 -9.32
CA LEU A 138 -6.10 -28.53 -10.32
C LEU A 138 -6.04 -29.93 -10.93
N ARG A 139 -4.86 -30.42 -11.30
CA ARG A 139 -4.71 -31.69 -11.99
C ARG A 139 -4.76 -32.88 -11.05
N ASN A 140 -4.05 -32.83 -9.94
CA ASN A 140 -3.81 -33.99 -9.07
C ASN A 140 -4.92 -34.17 -8.02
N ASP A 141 -5.44 -33.05 -7.50
CA ASP A 141 -6.41 -33.09 -6.41
C ASP A 141 -7.85 -32.92 -6.92
N LEU A 142 -8.08 -32.02 -7.87
CA LEU A 142 -9.41 -31.74 -8.43
C LEU A 142 -9.73 -32.51 -9.71
N GLY A 143 -8.76 -33.24 -10.29
CA GLY A 143 -8.96 -34.06 -11.49
C GLY A 143 -9.33 -33.27 -12.73
N VAL A 144 -8.92 -31.98 -12.82
CA VAL A 144 -9.20 -31.13 -13.98
C VAL A 144 -8.27 -31.51 -15.11
N ASP A 145 -8.79 -32.19 -16.12
CA ASP A 145 -8.05 -32.63 -17.31
C ASP A 145 -8.21 -31.64 -18.47
N LEU A 146 -7.76 -30.40 -18.25
CA LEU A 146 -7.69 -29.36 -19.28
C LEU A 146 -6.25 -29.20 -19.71
N LEU A 147 -6.03 -29.22 -21.04
CA LEU A 147 -4.73 -28.92 -21.64
C LEU A 147 -4.40 -27.43 -21.66
N GLU A 148 -5.39 -26.61 -21.42
CA GLU A 148 -5.25 -25.16 -21.40
C GLU A 148 -4.46 -24.68 -20.19
N ARG A 149 -3.63 -23.66 -20.43
CA ARG A 149 -2.88 -23.00 -19.37
C ARG A 149 -3.83 -22.16 -18.50
N TYR A 150 -3.79 -22.38 -17.20
CA TYR A 150 -4.44 -21.46 -16.28
C TYR A 150 -3.75 -20.07 -16.33
N VAL A 151 -4.53 -19.03 -16.59
CA VAL A 151 -4.06 -17.66 -16.66
C VAL A 151 -4.38 -16.96 -15.34
N GLY A 152 -3.41 -16.91 -14.43
CA GLY A 152 -3.58 -16.29 -13.10
C GLY A 152 -3.77 -14.77 -13.17
N GLN A 153 -3.12 -14.11 -14.15
CA GLN A 153 -3.28 -12.68 -14.42
C GLN A 153 -3.41 -12.47 -15.93
N SER A 154 -4.46 -11.81 -16.34
CA SER A 154 -4.72 -11.49 -17.75
C SER A 154 -4.62 -9.99 -18.00
N GLY A 155 -3.59 -9.56 -18.72
CA GLY A 155 -3.45 -8.18 -19.16
C GLY A 155 -4.61 -7.74 -20.06
N GLU A 156 -5.12 -8.65 -20.92
CA GLU A 156 -6.28 -8.40 -21.77
C GLU A 156 -7.55 -8.17 -20.95
N ALA A 157 -7.82 -9.00 -19.94
CA ALA A 157 -8.96 -8.81 -19.05
C ALA A 157 -8.85 -7.48 -18.30
N ASN A 158 -7.67 -7.12 -17.80
CA ASN A 158 -7.45 -5.87 -17.10
C ASN A 158 -7.65 -4.63 -18.01
N GLN A 159 -7.18 -4.68 -19.25
CA GLN A 159 -7.34 -3.59 -20.22
C GLN A 159 -8.79 -3.42 -20.68
N ASN A 160 -9.53 -4.52 -20.82
CA ASN A 160 -10.91 -4.52 -21.30
C ASN A 160 -11.94 -4.41 -20.16
N TRP A 161 -11.51 -4.39 -18.90
CA TRP A 161 -12.41 -4.28 -17.76
C TRP A 161 -13.15 -2.94 -17.79
N LYS A 162 -14.46 -3.00 -17.96
CA LYS A 162 -15.33 -1.82 -17.90
C LYS A 162 -15.57 -1.48 -16.42
N ARG A 163 -14.83 -0.52 -15.91
CA ARG A 163 -15.06 0.02 -14.58
C ARG A 163 -16.39 0.79 -14.60
N PRO A 164 -17.37 0.43 -13.76
CA PRO A 164 -18.60 1.20 -13.70
C PRO A 164 -18.25 2.63 -13.29
N SER A 165 -18.66 3.61 -14.07
CA SER A 165 -18.64 5.00 -13.63
C SER A 165 -19.65 5.10 -12.49
N ASN A 166 -19.20 5.39 -11.28
CA ASN A 166 -20.11 5.69 -10.20
C ASN A 166 -20.92 6.95 -10.59
N ARG A 167 -22.25 6.85 -10.63
CA ARG A 167 -23.13 7.99 -10.97
C ARG A 167 -22.98 9.15 -9.99
N THR A 168 -22.40 8.92 -8.82
CA THR A 168 -22.12 9.93 -7.79
C THR A 168 -20.76 10.58 -7.96
N SER A 169 -19.84 10.03 -8.77
CA SER A 169 -18.56 10.65 -9.08
C SER A 169 -18.73 11.63 -10.25
N ALA A 170 -18.45 12.89 -10.01
CA ALA A 170 -18.40 13.92 -11.05
C ALA A 170 -17.22 13.73 -12.03
N PHE A 171 -16.29 12.81 -11.73
CA PHE A 171 -15.07 12.57 -12.47
C PHE A 171 -15.06 11.17 -13.06
N ALA A 172 -15.03 11.08 -14.40
CA ALA A 172 -14.90 9.83 -15.12
C ALA A 172 -13.56 9.14 -14.75
N GLY A 173 -13.62 7.84 -14.46
CA GLY A 173 -12.44 7.01 -14.20
C GLY A 173 -12.04 6.83 -12.74
N TYR A 174 -12.69 7.49 -11.79
CA TYR A 174 -12.51 7.22 -10.36
C TYR A 174 -13.58 6.23 -9.88
N VAL A 175 -13.15 5.10 -9.34
CA VAL A 175 -14.06 4.10 -8.76
C VAL A 175 -14.12 4.33 -7.25
N ASP A 176 -15.28 4.76 -6.77
CA ASP A 176 -15.59 4.91 -5.36
C ASP A 176 -16.84 4.10 -5.05
N VAL A 177 -16.70 3.12 -4.17
CA VAL A 177 -17.78 2.23 -3.72
C VAL A 177 -18.09 2.41 -2.23
N THR A 178 -17.49 3.37 -1.56
CA THR A 178 -17.69 3.63 -0.12
C THR A 178 -19.13 3.96 0.21
N GLY A 179 -19.79 4.75 -0.65
CA GLY A 179 -21.22 5.06 -0.49
C GLY A 179 -22.14 3.84 -0.56
N GLN A 180 -21.77 2.84 -1.37
CA GLN A 180 -22.53 1.56 -1.45
C GLN A 180 -22.33 0.73 -0.18
N LEU A 181 -21.12 0.68 0.36
CA LEU A 181 -20.83 0.03 1.63
C LEU A 181 -21.57 0.72 2.78
N ALA A 182 -21.53 2.05 2.83
CA ALA A 182 -22.27 2.83 3.82
C ALA A 182 -23.80 2.59 3.74
N GLN A 183 -24.35 2.48 2.53
CA GLN A 183 -25.77 2.13 2.35
C GLN A 183 -26.05 0.71 2.87
N GLY A 184 -25.19 -0.26 2.56
CA GLY A 184 -25.33 -1.63 3.07
C GLY A 184 -25.34 -1.70 4.59
N THR A 185 -24.52 -0.88 5.29
CA THR A 185 -24.54 -0.81 6.75
C THR A 185 -25.82 -0.15 7.31
N LYS A 186 -26.49 0.73 6.55
CA LYS A 186 -27.78 1.29 6.92
C LYS A 186 -28.93 0.32 6.70
N ASP A 187 -28.87 -0.45 5.62
CA ASP A 187 -29.90 -1.43 5.27
C ASP A 187 -29.84 -2.68 6.16
N ASN A 188 -28.68 -2.95 6.73
CA ASN A 188 -28.45 -4.05 7.68
C ASN A 188 -27.75 -3.54 8.94
N GLU A 189 -28.51 -3.38 10.02
CA GLU A 189 -27.99 -2.88 11.29
C GLU A 189 -26.96 -3.81 11.94
N ALA A 190 -26.94 -5.08 11.60
CA ALA A 190 -25.96 -6.06 12.09
C ALA A 190 -24.68 -6.11 11.25
N LEU A 191 -24.62 -5.43 10.09
CA LEU A 191 -23.44 -5.47 9.23
C LEU A 191 -22.29 -4.66 9.85
N ARG A 192 -21.19 -5.32 10.11
CA ARG A 192 -19.91 -4.72 10.56
C ARG A 192 -18.87 -4.84 9.48
N VAL A 193 -17.84 -4.01 9.53
CA VAL A 193 -16.75 -3.96 8.57
C VAL A 193 -15.44 -4.26 9.28
N PHE A 194 -14.72 -5.28 8.81
CA PHE A 194 -13.35 -5.56 9.23
C PHE A 194 -12.41 -5.24 8.08
N SER A 195 -11.46 -4.36 8.31
CA SER A 195 -10.43 -3.97 7.34
C SER A 195 -9.07 -4.41 7.81
N ALA A 196 -8.38 -5.19 7.00
CA ALA A 196 -7.02 -5.65 7.26
C ALA A 196 -6.04 -5.07 6.25
N GLY A 197 -4.93 -4.53 6.69
CA GLY A 197 -3.88 -3.93 5.86
C GLY A 197 -2.48 -4.36 6.26
N GLY A 198 -1.50 -4.19 5.36
CA GLY A 198 -0.08 -4.39 5.67
C GLY A 198 0.66 -3.06 5.68
N TYR A 199 1.54 -2.85 6.66
CA TYR A 199 2.32 -1.61 6.79
C TYR A 199 3.22 -1.33 5.58
N HIS A 200 3.66 -2.38 4.86
CA HIS A 200 4.59 -2.31 3.73
C HIS A 200 3.90 -2.41 2.36
N ASP A 201 2.56 -2.31 2.31
CA ASP A 201 1.80 -2.26 1.06
C ASP A 201 1.90 -0.87 0.43
N LEU A 202 2.64 -0.78 -0.69
CA LEU A 202 2.84 0.46 -1.44
C LEU A 202 1.83 0.63 -2.59
N THR A 203 0.90 -0.33 -2.76
CA THR A 203 -0.18 -0.29 -3.76
C THR A 203 -1.48 0.24 -3.15
N THR A 204 -1.91 -0.37 -2.05
CA THR A 204 -3.12 -0.02 -1.30
C THR A 204 -2.73 0.29 0.15
N SER A 205 -2.05 1.43 0.32
CA SER A 205 -1.53 1.86 1.62
C SER A 205 -2.60 1.81 2.72
N TYR A 206 -2.25 1.23 3.85
CA TYR A 206 -3.13 1.11 5.01
C TYR A 206 -3.69 2.48 5.45
N PHE A 207 -2.88 3.53 5.47
CA PHE A 207 -3.29 4.87 5.88
C PHE A 207 -4.27 5.52 4.88
N ALA A 208 -4.20 5.15 3.59
CA ALA A 208 -5.22 5.54 2.61
C ALA A 208 -6.55 4.83 2.87
N THR A 209 -6.51 3.57 3.28
CA THR A 209 -7.71 2.78 3.65
C THR A 209 -8.36 3.33 4.91
N GLU A 210 -7.59 3.69 5.91
CA GLU A 210 -8.07 4.37 7.13
C GLU A 210 -8.76 5.69 6.79
N TYR A 211 -8.10 6.54 6.00
CA TYR A 211 -8.68 7.79 5.54
C TYR A 211 -10.01 7.57 4.81
N MET A 212 -10.07 6.59 3.91
CA MET A 212 -11.28 6.27 3.15
C MET A 212 -12.42 5.82 4.08
N LEU A 213 -12.16 4.92 5.02
CA LEU A 213 -13.16 4.41 5.94
C LEU A 213 -13.66 5.49 6.91
N GLN A 214 -12.78 6.35 7.41
CA GLN A 214 -13.14 7.51 8.25
C GLN A 214 -14.04 8.52 7.53
N HIS A 215 -14.02 8.56 6.19
CA HIS A 215 -14.83 9.46 5.36
C HIS A 215 -16.00 8.75 4.65
N SER A 216 -16.23 7.47 4.94
CA SER A 216 -17.25 6.65 4.26
C SER A 216 -18.68 6.97 4.69
N GLY A 217 -18.87 7.58 5.86
CA GLY A 217 -20.21 7.79 6.48
C GLY A 217 -20.77 6.53 7.16
N ILE A 218 -19.94 5.51 7.36
CA ILE A 218 -20.25 4.34 8.19
C ILE A 218 -20.03 4.74 9.66
N ASP A 219 -20.88 4.23 10.54
CA ASP A 219 -20.70 4.41 11.97
C ASP A 219 -19.33 3.84 12.41
N PRO A 220 -18.45 4.65 13.03
CA PRO A 220 -17.13 4.18 13.43
C PRO A 220 -17.13 2.97 14.38
N GLU A 221 -18.16 2.82 15.20
CA GLU A 221 -18.31 1.65 16.10
C GLU A 221 -18.52 0.34 15.35
N ARG A 222 -18.85 0.40 14.07
CA ARG A 222 -19.07 -0.74 13.18
C ARG A 222 -17.88 -1.06 12.28
N VAL A 223 -16.79 -0.28 12.38
CA VAL A 223 -15.59 -0.42 11.57
C VAL A 223 -14.42 -0.80 12.46
N ILE A 224 -13.83 -1.97 12.19
CA ILE A 224 -12.61 -2.42 12.85
C ILE A 224 -11.49 -2.39 11.81
N ILE A 225 -10.42 -1.68 12.13
CA ILE A 225 -9.24 -1.56 11.27
C ILE A 225 -8.06 -2.18 12.00
N LYS A 226 -7.38 -3.11 11.35
CA LYS A 226 -6.18 -3.78 11.85
C LYS A 226 -5.09 -3.73 10.80
N ASN A 227 -3.89 -3.34 11.20
CA ASN A 227 -2.72 -3.32 10.33
C ASN A 227 -1.66 -4.26 10.88
N TYR A 228 -0.99 -4.98 9.98
CA TYR A 228 -0.07 -6.06 10.31
C TYR A 228 1.29 -5.83 9.67
N ASP A 229 2.32 -6.46 10.22
CA ASP A 229 3.63 -6.50 9.59
C ASP A 229 3.55 -7.34 8.31
N GLY A 230 3.70 -6.70 7.17
CA GLY A 230 3.54 -7.31 5.86
C GLY A 230 3.19 -6.28 4.79
N GLY A 231 3.14 -6.75 3.55
CA GLY A 231 2.66 -5.96 2.41
C GLY A 231 1.20 -6.28 2.06
N HIS A 232 0.90 -6.23 0.77
CA HIS A 232 -0.45 -6.48 0.22
C HIS A 232 -1.03 -7.86 0.59
N MET A 233 -0.16 -8.85 0.74
CA MET A 233 -0.51 -10.19 1.19
C MET A 233 0.16 -10.45 2.55
N MET A 234 -0.21 -9.66 3.58
CA MET A 234 0.37 -9.72 4.92
C MET A 234 0.28 -11.12 5.55
N TYR A 235 -0.71 -11.91 5.17
CA TYR A 235 -0.90 -13.29 5.61
C TYR A 235 0.17 -14.27 5.07
N LEU A 236 1.10 -13.85 4.22
CA LEU A 236 2.28 -14.65 3.86
C LEU A 236 3.38 -14.60 4.93
N TYR A 237 3.28 -13.67 5.87
CA TYR A 237 4.15 -13.63 7.03
C TYR A 237 3.44 -14.33 8.20
N GLN A 238 4.02 -15.45 8.65
CA GLN A 238 3.35 -16.35 9.60
C GLN A 238 2.82 -15.66 10.87
N PRO A 239 3.59 -14.76 11.55
CA PRO A 239 3.07 -14.05 12.72
C PRO A 239 1.84 -13.18 12.40
N SER A 240 1.82 -12.54 11.25
CA SER A 240 0.69 -11.71 10.82
C SER A 240 -0.51 -12.55 10.40
N LEU A 241 -0.30 -13.74 9.83
CA LEU A 241 -1.38 -14.69 9.55
C LEU A 241 -2.06 -15.16 10.84
N GLU A 242 -1.28 -15.48 11.87
CA GLU A 242 -1.80 -15.91 13.17
C GLU A 242 -2.60 -14.78 13.83
N ALA A 243 -2.04 -13.58 13.91
CA ALA A 243 -2.73 -12.41 14.46
C ALA A 243 -4.01 -12.06 13.69
N LEU A 244 -3.96 -12.06 12.35
CA LEU A 244 -5.14 -11.84 11.50
C LEU A 244 -6.22 -12.89 11.74
N SER A 245 -5.83 -14.17 11.91
CA SER A 245 -6.77 -15.25 12.20
C SER A 245 -7.48 -15.04 13.53
N ASP A 246 -6.74 -14.68 14.57
CA ASP A 246 -7.28 -14.42 15.90
C ASP A 246 -8.23 -13.21 15.90
N ASP A 247 -7.82 -12.11 15.27
CA ASP A 247 -8.64 -10.90 15.13
C ASP A 247 -9.94 -11.16 14.33
N ILE A 248 -9.92 -12.01 13.28
CA ILE A 248 -11.11 -12.38 12.52
C ILE A 248 -12.05 -13.25 13.40
N VAL A 249 -11.49 -14.18 14.16
CA VAL A 249 -12.30 -15.01 15.09
C VAL A 249 -12.95 -14.14 16.17
N GLU A 250 -12.22 -13.19 16.74
CA GLU A 250 -12.77 -12.21 17.69
C GLU A 250 -13.90 -11.40 17.04
N PHE A 251 -13.65 -10.82 15.85
CA PHE A 251 -14.63 -10.05 15.11
C PHE A 251 -15.94 -10.80 14.84
N ILE A 252 -15.85 -12.08 14.49
CA ILE A 252 -17.03 -12.93 14.22
C ILE A 252 -17.80 -13.21 15.52
N ASN A 253 -17.09 -13.46 16.63
CA ASN A 253 -17.72 -13.86 17.90
C ASN A 253 -18.32 -12.68 18.68
N GLU A 254 -17.85 -11.46 18.44
CA GLU A 254 -18.37 -10.25 19.07
C GLU A 254 -19.59 -9.63 18.34
N GLY A 255 -19.99 -10.18 17.21
CA GLY A 255 -21.09 -9.71 16.35
C GLY A 255 -22.36 -10.57 16.48
#